data_10ccf7af4d52e4103a289ce1fcdcb781
#
_entry.id   10ccf7af4d52e4103a289ce1fcdcb781
#
_cell.length_a   1.000
_cell.length_b   1.000
_cell.length_c   1.000
_cell.angle_alpha   90.00
_cell.angle_beta   90.00
_cell.angle_gamma   90.00
#
_symmetry.space_group_name_H-M   'P 1'
#
loop_
_entity.id
_entity.type
_entity.pdbx_description
1 polymer ?
#
loop_
_entity_poly.entity_id
_entity_poly.type
_entity_poly.pdbx_seq_one_letter_code
_entity_poly.pdbx_strand_id
1 'polypeptide(L)'
;MKKLKIYIVCLFAMIAVSATAQCTFRNTAFSSGEYLTYNLYYNWKFIWVKAGTASWYTVSSTYKGIPAYRASLTTRGNGKLDDYFVLRDTLLTYNSKQMEPLYFRKGAREGKRYTVDEIFYTYPNGKCKLRQHRINNEGKHQWMENTYDDCSFDMMSIFLRARSFNPENWKKGEVVKFPIVDGNSRHPARIIYGGKENIKADNDHKYRCLRLTYYEYEDDKWREIANFYVTDDSNHIPVRLDMS
;
A
#
# COMPACT_ATOMS: atom_id res chain seq x y z
N MET A 1 -0.69 35.57 -45.94
CA MET A 1 -1.77 34.68 -45.41
C MET A 1 -1.37 33.20 -45.27
N LYS A 2 -0.52 32.63 -46.16
CA LYS A 2 -0.09 31.21 -46.00
C LYS A 2 0.81 30.95 -44.75
N LYS A 3 1.65 31.89 -44.36
CA LYS A 3 2.53 31.73 -43.18
C LYS A 3 1.77 31.74 -41.83
N LEU A 4 0.67 32.50 -41.73
CA LEU A 4 -0.16 32.54 -40.52
C LEU A 4 -0.87 31.21 -40.26
N LYS A 5 -1.29 30.49 -41.31
CA LYS A 5 -1.92 29.18 -41.19
C LYS A 5 -0.97 28.10 -40.64
N ILE A 6 0.30 28.18 -40.99
CA ILE A 6 1.32 27.21 -40.52
C ILE A 6 1.58 27.41 -39.01
N TYR A 7 1.63 28.64 -38.52
CA TYR A 7 1.80 28.90 -37.08
C TYR A 7 0.61 28.43 -36.23
N ILE A 8 -0.61 28.54 -36.76
CA ILE A 8 -1.83 28.04 -36.06
C ILE A 8 -1.82 26.52 -35.99
N VAL A 9 -1.39 25.83 -37.04
CA VAL A 9 -1.29 24.35 -37.04
C VAL A 9 -0.18 23.87 -36.07
N CYS A 10 0.95 24.58 -36.01
CA CYS A 10 2.01 24.27 -35.04
C CYS A 10 1.60 24.56 -33.60
N LEU A 11 0.79 25.60 -33.38
CA LEU A 11 0.28 25.92 -32.03
C LEU A 11 -0.73 24.88 -31.53
N PHE A 12 -1.56 24.33 -32.42
CA PHE A 12 -2.48 23.23 -32.09
C PHE A 12 -1.77 21.88 -31.88
N ALA A 13 -0.61 21.65 -32.53
CA ALA A 13 0.17 20.43 -32.33
C ALA A 13 0.93 20.41 -30.97
N MET A 14 1.12 21.57 -30.32
CA MET A 14 1.76 21.65 -29.00
C MET A 14 0.81 21.46 -27.82
N ILE A 15 -0.50 21.34 -28.06
CA ILE A 15 -1.47 20.89 -27.04
C ILE A 15 -1.62 19.37 -27.14
N ALA A 16 -0.52 18.64 -27.24
CA ALA A 16 -0.46 17.28 -26.77
C ALA A 16 -0.54 17.37 -25.25
N VAL A 17 -1.76 17.38 -24.71
CA VAL A 17 -2.01 17.21 -23.30
C VAL A 17 -1.27 15.94 -22.91
N SER A 18 -0.16 16.09 -22.22
CA SER A 18 0.44 15.00 -21.48
C SER A 18 -0.68 14.55 -20.55
N ALA A 19 -1.40 13.47 -20.90
CA ALA A 19 -2.21 12.74 -19.96
C ALA A 19 -1.21 12.26 -18.90
N THR A 20 -0.98 13.10 -17.89
CA THR A 20 -0.23 12.69 -16.72
C THR A 20 -0.97 11.48 -16.20
N ALA A 21 -0.32 10.34 -16.21
CA ALA A 21 -0.90 9.14 -15.67
C ALA A 21 -1.25 9.45 -14.21
N GLN A 22 -2.54 9.57 -13.95
CA GLN A 22 -3.13 10.12 -12.73
C GLN A 22 -2.66 9.38 -11.47
N CYS A 23 -2.25 8.10 -11.63
CA CYS A 23 -1.87 7.22 -10.55
C CYS A 23 -0.36 7.09 -10.34
N THR A 24 0.46 7.81 -11.13
CA THR A 24 1.92 7.73 -11.01
C THR A 24 2.45 8.46 -9.78
N PHE A 25 3.60 7.98 -9.30
CA PHE A 25 4.36 8.58 -8.22
C PHE A 25 5.84 8.22 -8.35
N ARG A 26 6.74 9.08 -7.91
CA ARG A 26 8.17 8.79 -7.95
C ARG A 26 8.58 8.05 -6.68
N ASN A 27 9.15 6.86 -6.83
CA ASN A 27 9.80 6.17 -5.72
C ASN A 27 11.12 6.90 -5.36
N THR A 28 11.27 7.26 -4.09
CA THR A 28 12.47 7.88 -3.53
C THR A 28 12.99 7.13 -2.31
N ALA A 29 12.30 6.09 -1.83
CA ALA A 29 12.50 5.50 -0.52
C ALA A 29 13.17 4.12 -0.53
N PHE A 30 12.92 3.29 -1.54
CA PHE A 30 13.39 1.91 -1.54
C PHE A 30 14.07 1.51 -2.86
N SER A 31 14.88 0.47 -2.78
CA SER A 31 15.59 -0.12 -3.93
C SER A 31 15.23 -1.59 -4.10
N SER A 32 15.53 -2.13 -5.30
CA SER A 32 15.41 -3.57 -5.55
C SER A 32 16.36 -4.37 -4.66
N GLY A 33 15.86 -5.43 -4.04
CA GLY A 33 16.61 -6.28 -3.11
C GLY A 33 16.39 -5.92 -1.64
N GLU A 34 15.55 -4.91 -1.34
CA GLU A 34 15.22 -4.58 0.05
C GLU A 34 14.52 -5.77 0.72
N TYR A 35 15.04 -6.19 1.87
CA TYR A 35 14.49 -7.25 2.70
C TYR A 35 14.41 -6.79 4.16
N LEU A 36 13.21 -6.77 4.71
CA LEU A 36 12.92 -6.32 6.07
C LEU A 36 12.25 -7.46 6.84
N THR A 37 12.60 -7.63 8.11
CA THR A 37 11.99 -8.63 9.00
C THR A 37 11.49 -7.98 10.27
N TYR A 38 10.36 -8.47 10.75
CA TYR A 38 9.67 -7.95 11.91
C TYR A 38 9.25 -9.05 12.86
N ASN A 39 9.22 -8.77 14.14
CA ASN A 39 8.52 -9.57 15.13
C ASN A 39 7.08 -9.11 15.23
N LEU A 40 6.15 -10.07 15.31
CA LEU A 40 4.75 -9.81 15.55
C LEU A 40 4.45 -10.07 17.01
N TYR A 41 3.78 -9.12 17.65
CA TYR A 41 3.36 -9.22 19.03
C TYR A 41 1.86 -9.06 19.15
N TYR A 42 1.27 -9.80 20.09
CA TYR A 42 -0.12 -9.66 20.48
C TYR A 42 -0.19 -9.23 21.94
N ASN A 43 -0.99 -8.22 22.25
CA ASN A 43 -1.22 -7.77 23.61
C ASN A 43 -2.41 -8.55 24.20
N TRP A 44 -2.14 -9.40 25.19
CA TRP A 44 -3.16 -10.09 25.95
C TRP A 44 -3.11 -9.68 27.42
N LYS A 45 -4.14 -8.99 27.87
CA LYS A 45 -4.26 -8.56 29.28
C LYS A 45 -2.99 -7.89 29.84
N PHE A 46 -2.46 -6.89 29.10
CA PHE A 46 -1.24 -6.15 29.43
C PHE A 46 0.09 -6.90 29.27
N ILE A 47 0.10 -8.11 28.75
CA ILE A 47 1.31 -8.87 28.45
C ILE A 47 1.50 -8.93 26.94
N TRP A 48 2.66 -8.50 26.46
CA TRP A 48 3.05 -8.62 25.06
C TRP A 48 3.63 -10.02 24.80
N VAL A 49 2.94 -10.79 23.98
CA VAL A 49 3.35 -12.13 23.60
C VAL A 49 3.83 -12.11 22.14
N LYS A 50 5.04 -12.61 21.89
CA LYS A 50 5.53 -12.77 20.52
C LYS A 50 4.67 -13.81 19.80
N ALA A 51 3.87 -13.34 18.84
CA ALA A 51 2.90 -14.14 18.10
C ALA A 51 3.48 -14.75 16.81
N GLY A 52 4.54 -14.15 16.27
CA GLY A 52 5.12 -14.62 15.02
C GLY A 52 6.18 -13.68 14.45
N THR A 53 6.37 -13.81 13.14
CA THR A 53 7.28 -12.97 12.36
C THR A 53 6.61 -12.52 11.07
N ALA A 54 7.06 -11.39 10.53
CA ALA A 54 6.72 -10.92 9.20
C ALA A 54 7.99 -10.64 8.39
N SER A 55 7.94 -10.89 7.08
CA SER A 55 9.03 -10.58 6.16
C SER A 55 8.50 -9.78 5.00
N TRP A 56 9.13 -8.65 4.71
CA TRP A 56 8.87 -7.82 3.56
C TRP A 56 10.02 -7.91 2.56
N TYR A 57 9.72 -8.14 1.30
CA TYR A 57 10.73 -8.21 0.23
C TYR A 57 10.27 -7.41 -0.97
N THR A 58 11.13 -6.49 -1.45
CA THR A 58 10.87 -5.67 -2.64
C THR A 58 11.96 -5.92 -3.69
N VAL A 59 11.56 -6.23 -4.92
CA VAL A 59 12.49 -6.52 -6.02
C VAL A 59 11.99 -5.98 -7.35
N SER A 60 12.91 -5.60 -8.22
CA SER A 60 12.60 -5.30 -9.64
C SER A 60 12.11 -6.55 -10.35
N SER A 61 11.03 -6.44 -11.08
CA SER A 61 10.34 -7.54 -11.74
C SER A 61 9.62 -7.04 -13.01
N THR A 62 8.82 -7.91 -13.59
CA THR A 62 7.95 -7.59 -14.72
C THR A 62 6.56 -8.16 -14.46
N TYR A 63 5.52 -7.39 -14.72
CA TYR A 63 4.15 -7.85 -14.67
C TYR A 63 3.49 -7.69 -16.06
N LYS A 64 3.14 -8.83 -16.70
CA LYS A 64 2.56 -8.85 -18.06
C LYS A 64 3.33 -7.98 -19.07
N GLY A 65 4.66 -8.05 -19.07
CA GLY A 65 5.53 -7.25 -19.95
C GLY A 65 5.85 -5.83 -19.46
N ILE A 66 5.20 -5.34 -18.40
CA ILE A 66 5.42 -4.02 -17.84
C ILE A 66 6.55 -4.09 -16.79
N PRO A 67 7.64 -3.32 -16.90
CA PRO A 67 8.66 -3.24 -15.85
C PRO A 67 8.04 -2.73 -14.54
N ALA A 68 8.27 -3.47 -13.45
CA ALA A 68 7.58 -3.26 -12.19
C ALA A 68 8.51 -3.44 -10.98
N TYR A 69 8.05 -2.97 -9.83
CA TYR A 69 8.46 -3.46 -8.52
C TYR A 69 7.46 -4.51 -8.05
N ARG A 70 7.97 -5.65 -7.61
CA ARG A 70 7.21 -6.66 -6.89
C ARG A 70 7.54 -6.54 -5.41
N ALA A 71 6.55 -6.33 -4.57
CA ALA A 71 6.70 -6.41 -3.13
C ALA A 71 5.84 -7.52 -2.56
N SER A 72 6.38 -8.26 -1.60
CA SER A 72 5.67 -9.32 -0.90
C SER A 72 5.85 -9.17 0.62
N LEU A 73 4.77 -9.38 1.35
CA LEU A 73 4.73 -9.48 2.80
C LEU A 73 4.24 -10.87 3.17
N THR A 74 5.01 -11.60 3.96
CA THR A 74 4.63 -12.92 4.45
C THR A 74 4.63 -12.90 5.96
N THR A 75 3.53 -13.30 6.58
CA THR A 75 3.42 -13.48 8.03
C THR A 75 3.41 -14.95 8.39
N ARG A 76 4.03 -15.29 9.52
CA ARG A 76 4.05 -16.65 10.07
C ARG A 76 3.85 -16.58 11.58
N GLY A 77 2.84 -17.29 12.07
CA GLY A 77 2.62 -17.51 13.49
C GLY A 77 3.79 -18.26 14.14
N ASN A 78 3.91 -18.14 15.45
CA ASN A 78 4.81 -18.96 16.25
C ASN A 78 4.20 -20.38 16.34
N GLY A 79 4.97 -21.43 16.03
CA GLY A 79 4.49 -22.81 16.00
C GLY A 79 3.80 -23.28 17.30
N LYS A 80 4.15 -22.69 18.45
CA LYS A 80 3.45 -22.97 19.73
C LYS A 80 2.03 -22.34 19.78
N LEU A 81 1.74 -21.34 18.97
CA LEU A 81 0.42 -20.71 18.86
C LEU A 81 -0.40 -21.31 17.72
N ASP A 82 0.23 -22.01 16.77
CA ASP A 82 -0.46 -22.66 15.64
C ASP A 82 -1.49 -23.70 16.11
N ASP A 83 -1.31 -24.29 17.30
CA ASP A 83 -2.27 -25.22 17.92
C ASP A 83 -3.56 -24.50 18.35
N TYR A 84 -3.49 -23.19 18.61
CA TYR A 84 -4.62 -22.36 19.01
C TYR A 84 -5.13 -21.48 17.88
N PHE A 85 -4.23 -20.89 17.10
CA PHE A 85 -4.56 -20.00 16.02
C PHE A 85 -3.46 -19.98 14.95
N VAL A 86 -3.76 -20.52 13.77
CA VAL A 86 -2.85 -20.48 12.62
C VAL A 86 -2.88 -19.09 11.99
N LEU A 87 -1.72 -18.44 11.89
CA LEU A 87 -1.53 -17.18 11.18
C LEU A 87 -0.52 -17.39 10.04
N ARG A 88 -1.00 -17.39 8.80
CA ARG A 88 -0.17 -17.51 7.59
C ARG A 88 -0.76 -16.69 6.47
N ASP A 89 -0.33 -15.44 6.38
CA ASP A 89 -0.78 -14.55 5.34
C ASP A 89 0.34 -14.29 4.35
N THR A 90 -0.03 -14.14 3.11
CA THR A 90 0.85 -13.73 2.03
C THR A 90 0.17 -12.61 1.26
N LEU A 91 0.79 -11.44 1.27
CA LEU A 91 0.39 -10.31 0.46
C LEU A 91 1.43 -10.09 -0.63
N LEU A 92 0.96 -9.80 -1.83
CA LEU A 92 1.79 -9.56 -3.00
C LEU A 92 1.24 -8.37 -3.77
N THR A 93 2.11 -7.44 -4.16
CA THR A 93 1.73 -6.36 -5.08
C THR A 93 2.75 -6.20 -6.20
N TYR A 94 2.28 -5.78 -7.36
CA TYR A 94 3.08 -5.28 -8.45
C TYR A 94 2.69 -3.83 -8.71
N ASN A 95 3.68 -2.95 -8.71
CA ASN A 95 3.52 -1.56 -9.09
C ASN A 95 4.48 -1.26 -10.25
N SER A 96 4.07 -0.47 -11.23
CA SER A 96 4.95 -0.03 -12.31
C SER A 96 6.18 0.70 -11.75
N LYS A 97 7.18 0.97 -12.58
CA LYS A 97 8.34 1.79 -12.14
C LYS A 97 7.93 3.22 -11.78
N GLN A 98 6.76 3.68 -12.23
CA GLN A 98 6.13 4.94 -11.84
C GLN A 98 5.14 4.76 -10.66
N MET A 99 5.21 3.65 -9.92
CA MET A 99 4.38 3.39 -8.73
C MET A 99 2.87 3.31 -8.98
N GLU A 100 2.43 3.06 -10.22
CA GLU A 100 1.04 2.73 -10.50
C GLU A 100 0.75 1.29 -10.06
N PRO A 101 -0.29 1.02 -9.26
CA PRO A 101 -0.70 -0.34 -8.95
C PRO A 101 -1.03 -1.12 -10.24
N LEU A 102 -0.56 -2.36 -10.36
CA LEU A 102 -0.85 -3.24 -11.50
C LEU A 102 -1.59 -4.51 -11.06
N TYR A 103 -1.24 -5.02 -9.89
CA TYR A 103 -1.84 -6.23 -9.33
C TYR A 103 -1.62 -6.28 -7.83
N PHE A 104 -2.63 -6.76 -7.12
CA PHE A 104 -2.54 -7.09 -5.69
C PHE A 104 -3.16 -8.45 -5.42
N ARG A 105 -2.60 -9.19 -4.48
CA ARG A 105 -3.16 -10.44 -3.97
C ARG A 105 -2.91 -10.54 -2.47
N LYS A 106 -3.96 -10.86 -1.73
CA LYS A 106 -3.92 -11.26 -0.32
C LYS A 106 -4.42 -12.69 -0.23
N GLY A 107 -3.61 -13.61 0.27
CA GLY A 107 -4.01 -14.94 0.69
C GLY A 107 -3.88 -15.00 2.20
N ALA A 108 -4.97 -15.10 2.92
CA ALA A 108 -4.99 -15.07 4.37
C ALA A 108 -5.50 -16.40 4.93
N ARG A 109 -4.69 -17.03 5.79
CA ARG A 109 -5.09 -18.19 6.58
C ARG A 109 -5.10 -17.84 8.05
N GLU A 110 -6.28 -17.60 8.57
CA GLU A 110 -6.54 -17.20 9.94
C GLU A 110 -7.35 -18.29 10.66
N GLY A 111 -6.68 -19.08 11.46
CA GLY A 111 -7.25 -20.28 12.06
C GLY A 111 -7.68 -21.30 11.00
N LYS A 112 -8.98 -21.61 10.94
CA LYS A 112 -9.58 -22.53 9.95
C LYS A 112 -10.03 -21.82 8.65
N ARG A 113 -10.03 -20.49 8.63
CA ARG A 113 -10.48 -19.69 7.48
C ARG A 113 -9.34 -19.53 6.50
N TYR A 114 -9.67 -19.64 5.22
CA TYR A 114 -8.76 -19.28 4.13
C TYR A 114 -9.52 -18.44 3.11
N THR A 115 -9.02 -17.25 2.85
CA THR A 115 -9.59 -16.33 1.86
C THR A 115 -8.52 -15.86 0.89
N VAL A 116 -8.94 -15.51 -0.32
CA VAL A 116 -8.08 -14.87 -1.32
C VAL A 116 -8.79 -13.64 -1.82
N ASP A 117 -8.08 -12.51 -1.85
CA ASP A 117 -8.51 -11.29 -2.52
C ASP A 117 -7.46 -10.91 -3.56
N GLU A 118 -7.91 -10.62 -4.79
CA GLU A 118 -7.07 -10.19 -5.90
C GLU A 118 -7.65 -8.94 -6.54
N ILE A 119 -6.77 -8.02 -6.94
CA ILE A 119 -7.14 -6.80 -7.64
C ILE A 119 -6.24 -6.67 -8.86
N PHE A 120 -6.86 -6.55 -10.02
CA PHE A 120 -6.20 -6.30 -11.30
C PHE A 120 -6.49 -4.86 -11.70
N TYR A 121 -5.44 -4.08 -11.92
CA TYR A 121 -5.54 -2.68 -12.30
C TYR A 121 -5.21 -2.50 -13.79
N THR A 122 -6.00 -1.68 -14.46
CA THR A 122 -5.71 -1.18 -15.81
C THR A 122 -6.14 0.29 -15.91
N TYR A 123 -5.59 1.01 -16.88
CA TYR A 123 -5.78 2.46 -16.96
C TYR A 123 -6.25 2.92 -18.34
N PRO A 124 -7.40 2.40 -18.87
CA PRO A 124 -7.91 2.82 -20.16
C PRO A 124 -8.33 4.29 -20.14
N ASN A 125 -7.84 5.07 -21.09
CA ASN A 125 -8.14 6.51 -21.23
C ASN A 125 -7.85 7.32 -19.94
N GLY A 126 -6.82 6.92 -19.16
CA GLY A 126 -6.44 7.59 -17.91
C GLY A 126 -7.33 7.30 -16.70
N LYS A 127 -8.36 6.47 -16.83
CA LYS A 127 -9.24 6.08 -15.74
C LYS A 127 -8.74 4.81 -15.03
N CYS A 128 -8.92 4.72 -13.73
CA CYS A 128 -8.56 3.54 -12.95
C CYS A 128 -9.66 2.47 -13.06
N LYS A 129 -9.40 1.42 -13.84
CA LYS A 129 -10.30 0.27 -13.97
C LYS A 129 -9.81 -0.85 -13.09
N LEU A 130 -10.67 -1.30 -12.18
CA LEU A 130 -10.44 -2.39 -11.24
C LEU A 130 -11.24 -3.61 -11.65
N ARG A 131 -10.58 -4.76 -11.68
CA ARG A 131 -11.24 -6.06 -11.70
C ARG A 131 -10.85 -6.79 -10.42
N GLN A 132 -11.81 -7.01 -9.54
CA GLN A 132 -11.64 -7.58 -8.22
C GLN A 132 -12.14 -9.01 -8.19
N HIS A 133 -11.41 -9.89 -7.54
CA HIS A 133 -11.73 -11.29 -7.37
C HIS A 133 -11.58 -11.67 -5.91
N ARG A 134 -12.60 -12.25 -5.32
CA ARG A 134 -12.58 -12.77 -3.96
C ARG A 134 -12.94 -14.25 -3.94
N ILE A 135 -12.18 -15.04 -3.19
CA ILE A 135 -12.54 -16.40 -2.79
C ILE A 135 -12.80 -16.36 -1.29
N ASN A 136 -14.04 -16.60 -0.88
CA ASN A 136 -14.41 -16.62 0.54
C ASN A 136 -14.01 -17.95 1.21
N ASN A 137 -14.21 -18.07 2.54
CA ASN A 137 -13.87 -19.28 3.29
C ASN A 137 -14.66 -20.54 2.90
N GLU A 138 -15.72 -20.42 2.11
CA GLU A 138 -16.48 -21.53 1.54
C GLU A 138 -15.96 -21.94 0.16
N GLY A 139 -14.90 -21.27 -0.34
CA GLY A 139 -14.35 -21.47 -1.68
C GLY A 139 -15.17 -20.85 -2.80
N LYS A 140 -16.16 -20.00 -2.46
CA LYS A 140 -17.01 -19.33 -3.45
C LYS A 140 -16.27 -18.15 -4.06
N HIS A 141 -16.28 -18.11 -5.40
CA HIS A 141 -15.69 -17.04 -6.19
C HIS A 141 -16.67 -15.90 -6.40
N GLN A 142 -16.21 -14.67 -6.19
CA GLN A 142 -16.95 -13.44 -6.42
C GLN A 142 -16.10 -12.51 -7.28
N TRP A 143 -16.69 -11.95 -8.32
CA TRP A 143 -16.03 -11.01 -9.23
C TRP A 143 -16.78 -9.69 -9.24
N MET A 144 -16.03 -8.59 -9.30
CA MET A 144 -16.52 -7.24 -9.45
C MET A 144 -15.62 -6.47 -10.42
N GLU A 145 -16.20 -5.62 -11.25
CA GLU A 145 -15.46 -4.76 -12.16
C GLU A 145 -16.05 -3.35 -12.12
N ASN A 146 -15.21 -2.35 -11.90
CA ASN A 146 -15.59 -0.95 -11.82
C ASN A 146 -14.51 -0.07 -12.44
N THR A 147 -14.92 1.10 -12.93
CA THR A 147 -14.02 2.12 -13.48
C THR A 147 -14.23 3.44 -12.73
N TYR A 148 -13.15 4.08 -12.31
CA TYR A 148 -13.15 5.30 -11.54
C TYR A 148 -12.32 6.39 -12.22
N ASP A 149 -12.69 7.63 -12.01
CA ASP A 149 -11.96 8.80 -12.54
C ASP A 149 -10.72 9.11 -11.69
N ASP A 150 -10.66 8.65 -10.45
CA ASP A 150 -9.56 8.81 -9.51
C ASP A 150 -8.80 7.50 -9.26
N CYS A 151 -7.59 7.59 -8.72
CA CYS A 151 -6.77 6.44 -8.39
C CYS A 151 -7.32 5.66 -7.21
N SER A 152 -7.14 4.34 -7.25
CA SER A 152 -7.41 3.45 -6.14
C SER A 152 -6.15 2.69 -5.78
N PHE A 153 -5.98 2.37 -4.50
CA PHE A 153 -4.80 1.68 -4.00
C PHE A 153 -5.22 0.47 -3.17
N ASP A 154 -4.45 -0.61 -3.26
CA ASP A 154 -4.44 -1.64 -2.24
C ASP A 154 -3.52 -1.24 -1.07
N MET A 155 -3.61 -1.97 0.03
CA MET A 155 -2.86 -1.67 1.25
C MET A 155 -1.34 -1.69 1.06
N MET A 156 -0.80 -2.54 0.18
CA MET A 156 0.64 -2.61 -0.08
C MET A 156 1.10 -1.51 -1.02
N SER A 157 0.31 -1.18 -2.05
CA SER A 157 0.63 -0.11 -3.00
C SER A 157 0.64 1.26 -2.31
N ILE A 158 -0.35 1.54 -1.44
CA ILE A 158 -0.35 2.80 -0.68
C ILE A 158 0.79 2.86 0.33
N PHE A 159 1.14 1.74 0.96
CA PHE A 159 2.26 1.66 1.88
C PHE A 159 3.59 1.96 1.19
N LEU A 160 3.86 1.35 0.03
CA LEU A 160 5.04 1.65 -0.78
C LEU A 160 5.10 3.12 -1.19
N ARG A 161 3.95 3.67 -1.63
CA ARG A 161 3.84 5.09 -2.02
C ARG A 161 4.07 6.03 -0.84
N ALA A 162 3.51 5.73 0.33
CA ALA A 162 3.63 6.54 1.53
C ALA A 162 5.08 6.66 2.02
N ARG A 163 5.93 5.65 1.81
CA ARG A 163 7.35 5.71 2.10
C ARG A 163 8.10 6.77 1.27
N SER A 164 7.57 7.14 0.11
CA SER A 164 8.15 8.18 -0.74
C SER A 164 7.50 9.55 -0.56
N PHE A 165 6.65 9.74 0.45
CA PHE A 165 6.15 11.06 0.81
C PHE A 165 7.30 11.93 1.32
N ASN A 166 7.25 13.22 1.03
CA ASN A 166 8.20 14.20 1.57
C ASN A 166 7.53 15.04 2.68
N PRO A 167 7.67 14.65 3.96
CA PRO A 167 7.05 15.35 5.07
C PRO A 167 7.85 16.53 5.60
N GLU A 168 8.92 16.97 4.91
CA GLU A 168 9.83 18.01 5.39
C GLU A 168 9.10 19.30 5.81
N ASN A 169 8.08 19.69 5.03
CA ASN A 169 7.27 20.89 5.28
C ASN A 169 5.89 20.58 5.87
N TRP A 170 5.63 19.34 6.26
CA TRP A 170 4.33 18.96 6.82
C TRP A 170 4.20 19.42 8.27
N LYS A 171 3.02 19.95 8.57
CA LYS A 171 2.62 20.25 9.96
C LYS A 171 1.91 19.03 10.54
N LYS A 172 2.05 18.85 11.86
CA LYS A 172 1.27 17.84 12.57
C LYS A 172 -0.22 18.04 12.28
N GLY A 173 -0.89 16.96 11.85
CA GLY A 173 -2.29 17.01 11.38
C GLY A 173 -2.44 17.11 9.86
N GLU A 174 -1.34 17.21 9.09
CA GLU A 174 -1.41 17.16 7.61
C GLU A 174 -2.05 15.84 7.16
N VAL A 175 -2.93 15.92 6.14
CA VAL A 175 -3.78 14.81 5.71
C VAL A 175 -3.56 14.50 4.24
N VAL A 176 -3.23 13.26 3.95
CA VAL A 176 -3.22 12.71 2.58
C VAL A 176 -4.44 11.79 2.43
N LYS A 177 -5.34 12.11 1.49
CA LYS A 177 -6.56 11.35 1.21
C LYS A 177 -6.38 10.50 -0.06
N PHE A 178 -6.95 9.31 -0.05
CA PHE A 178 -6.98 8.39 -1.20
C PHE A 178 -8.08 7.36 -1.00
N PRO A 179 -8.59 6.74 -2.08
CA PRO A 179 -9.45 5.57 -1.97
C PRO A 179 -8.62 4.30 -1.78
N ILE A 180 -9.03 3.46 -0.84
CA ILE A 180 -8.49 2.11 -0.62
C ILE A 180 -9.43 1.06 -1.21
N VAL A 181 -8.86 -0.04 -1.69
CA VAL A 181 -9.59 -1.20 -2.18
C VAL A 181 -9.19 -2.41 -1.35
N ASP A 182 -10.16 -3.06 -0.72
CA ASP A 182 -10.00 -4.31 0.02
C ASP A 182 -11.13 -5.28 -0.34
N GLY A 183 -10.76 -6.50 -0.71
CA GLY A 183 -11.73 -7.48 -1.23
C GLY A 183 -12.53 -6.92 -2.40
N ASN A 184 -13.85 -6.88 -2.27
CA ASN A 184 -14.77 -6.32 -3.27
C ASN A 184 -15.28 -4.93 -2.90
N SER A 185 -14.67 -4.25 -1.94
CA SER A 185 -15.06 -2.90 -1.51
C SER A 185 -14.05 -1.85 -1.96
N ARG A 186 -14.51 -0.62 -2.09
CA ARG A 186 -13.70 0.60 -2.28
C ARG A 186 -14.27 1.70 -1.41
N HIS A 187 -13.46 2.25 -0.54
CA HIS A 187 -13.89 3.26 0.41
C HIS A 187 -12.82 4.36 0.61
N PRO A 188 -13.19 5.53 1.12
CA PRO A 188 -12.24 6.59 1.42
C PRO A 188 -11.28 6.17 2.52
N ALA A 189 -10.01 6.53 2.35
CA ALA A 189 -8.97 6.37 3.35
C ALA A 189 -8.12 7.63 3.46
N ARG A 190 -7.37 7.75 4.55
CA ARG A 190 -6.45 8.85 4.77
C ARG A 190 -5.28 8.46 5.66
N ILE A 191 -4.16 9.12 5.43
CA ILE A 191 -3.01 9.12 6.32
C ILE A 191 -2.92 10.50 6.96
N ILE A 192 -2.73 10.55 8.28
CA ILE A 192 -2.53 11.80 9.04
C ILE A 192 -1.12 11.79 9.60
N TYR A 193 -0.36 12.86 9.32
CA TYR A 193 0.98 13.03 9.89
C TYR A 193 0.89 13.40 11.37
N GLY A 194 1.44 12.55 12.24
CA GLY A 194 1.41 12.71 13.70
C GLY A 194 2.62 13.45 14.29
N GLY A 195 3.60 13.84 13.45
CA GLY A 195 4.86 14.46 13.90
C GLY A 195 5.98 13.45 14.04
N LYS A 196 7.05 13.86 14.73
CA LYS A 196 8.27 13.07 14.95
C LYS A 196 8.29 12.51 16.36
N GLU A 197 8.72 11.24 16.49
CA GLU A 197 8.82 10.52 17.77
C GLU A 197 10.07 9.65 17.79
N ASN A 198 10.60 9.37 18.99
CA ASN A 198 11.69 8.40 19.17
C ASN A 198 11.09 7.05 19.55
N ILE A 199 11.30 6.05 18.71
CA ILE A 199 10.80 4.69 18.87
C ILE A 199 11.97 3.77 19.23
N LYS A 200 11.84 3.04 20.33
CA LYS A 200 12.75 1.96 20.69
C LYS A 200 12.29 0.68 19.97
N ALA A 201 13.16 0.10 19.15
CA ALA A 201 12.90 -1.16 18.48
C ALA A 201 13.40 -2.36 19.31
N ASP A 202 13.08 -3.58 18.87
CA ASP A 202 13.45 -4.84 19.56
C ASP A 202 14.96 -5.09 19.66
N ASN A 203 15.75 -4.42 18.82
CA ASN A 203 17.22 -4.44 18.87
C ASN A 203 17.81 -3.48 19.91
N ASP A 204 17.00 -2.93 20.82
CA ASP A 204 17.33 -1.92 21.81
C ASP A 204 17.77 -0.57 21.25
N HIS A 205 17.78 -0.42 19.91
CA HIS A 205 18.13 0.85 19.27
C HIS A 205 16.94 1.81 19.25
N LYS A 206 17.23 3.12 19.42
CA LYS A 206 16.24 4.19 19.31
C LYS A 206 16.33 4.83 17.93
N TYR A 207 15.22 4.83 17.21
CA TYR A 207 15.09 5.47 15.92
C TYR A 207 14.23 6.72 16.04
N ARG A 208 14.68 7.83 15.42
CA ARG A 208 13.81 8.98 15.20
C ARG A 208 12.87 8.64 14.04
N CYS A 209 11.58 8.67 14.30
CA CYS A 209 10.54 8.23 13.36
C CYS A 209 9.53 9.34 13.09
N LEU A 210 8.93 9.27 11.91
CA LEU A 210 7.73 9.96 11.55
C LEU A 210 6.54 9.05 11.91
N ARG A 211 5.53 9.59 12.59
CA ARG A 211 4.27 8.87 12.82
C ARG A 211 3.29 9.19 11.72
N LEU A 212 2.77 8.15 11.08
CA LEU A 212 1.74 8.19 10.04
C LEU A 212 0.56 7.36 10.52
N THR A 213 -0.55 8.01 10.87
CA THR A 213 -1.76 7.31 11.33
C THR A 213 -2.70 7.08 10.16
N TYR A 214 -3.07 5.83 9.94
CA TYR A 214 -3.93 5.39 8.84
C TYR A 214 -5.37 5.21 9.32
N TYR A 215 -6.30 5.81 8.57
CA TYR A 215 -7.74 5.73 8.81
C TYR A 215 -8.48 5.26 7.57
N GLU A 216 -9.56 4.51 7.79
CA GLU A 216 -10.53 4.14 6.78
C GLU A 216 -11.91 4.69 7.14
N TYR A 217 -12.72 4.99 6.12
CA TYR A 217 -14.10 5.45 6.32
C TYR A 217 -15.05 4.28 6.06
N GLU A 218 -15.59 3.73 7.13
CA GLU A 218 -16.52 2.61 7.11
C GLU A 218 -17.68 2.86 8.09
N ASP A 219 -18.87 2.38 7.74
CA ASP A 219 -20.09 2.54 8.55
C ASP A 219 -20.32 4.00 9.00
N ASP A 220 -20.19 4.93 8.05
CA ASP A 220 -20.39 6.37 8.23
C ASP A 220 -19.46 7.06 9.25
N LYS A 221 -18.31 6.46 9.53
CA LYS A 221 -17.31 7.04 10.43
C LYS A 221 -15.88 6.72 10.02
N TRP A 222 -14.95 7.58 10.44
CA TRP A 222 -13.52 7.34 10.35
C TRP A 222 -13.07 6.41 11.47
N ARG A 223 -12.45 5.29 11.12
CA ARG A 223 -11.84 4.35 12.05
C ARG A 223 -10.32 4.44 11.93
N GLU A 224 -9.63 4.57 13.04
CA GLU A 224 -8.18 4.39 13.07
C GLU A 224 -7.89 2.90 12.90
N ILE A 225 -7.03 2.58 11.92
CA ILE A 225 -6.66 1.21 11.59
C ILE A 225 -5.27 0.90 12.14
N ALA A 226 -4.32 1.82 11.93
CA ALA A 226 -2.94 1.58 12.35
C ALA A 226 -2.13 2.86 12.49
N ASN A 227 -1.09 2.80 13.35
CA ASN A 227 -0.03 3.78 13.43
C ASN A 227 1.26 3.19 12.87
N PHE A 228 1.79 3.80 11.82
CA PHE A 228 3.08 3.47 11.23
C PHE A 228 4.14 4.43 11.75
N TYR A 229 5.25 3.89 12.22
CA TYR A 229 6.44 4.63 12.60
C TYR A 229 7.56 4.29 11.62
N VAL A 230 7.90 5.24 10.75
CA VAL A 230 8.95 5.08 9.74
C VAL A 230 10.13 5.96 10.09
N THR A 231 11.36 5.56 9.71
CA THR A 231 12.57 6.36 9.98
C THR A 231 12.46 7.76 9.40
N ASP A 232 12.98 8.77 10.14
CA ASP A 232 13.05 10.17 9.69
C ASP A 232 14.32 10.37 8.83
N ASP A 233 14.36 9.66 7.71
CA ASP A 233 15.39 9.73 6.67
C ASP A 233 14.77 9.52 5.29
N SER A 234 15.58 9.51 4.23
CA SER A 234 15.09 9.35 2.85
C SER A 234 14.49 7.97 2.55
N ASN A 235 14.77 6.95 3.36
CA ASN A 235 14.33 5.58 3.10
C ASN A 235 12.98 5.26 3.75
N HIS A 236 12.58 6.03 4.77
CA HIS A 236 11.34 5.83 5.53
C HIS A 236 11.10 4.35 5.85
N ILE A 237 12.11 3.69 6.44
CA ILE A 237 12.01 2.26 6.79
C ILE A 237 11.00 2.12 7.92
N PRO A 238 10.00 1.24 7.79
CA PRO A 238 9.08 0.96 8.89
C PRO A 238 9.82 0.35 10.08
N VAL A 239 9.72 0.98 11.23
CA VAL A 239 10.34 0.52 12.49
C VAL A 239 9.32 -0.20 13.34
N ARG A 240 8.08 0.31 13.35
CA ARG A 240 6.98 -0.23 14.16
C ARG A 240 5.64 0.02 13.49
N LEU A 241 4.73 -0.91 13.65
CA LEU A 241 3.33 -0.82 13.27
C LEU A 241 2.47 -1.23 14.47
N ASP A 242 1.60 -0.33 14.90
CA ASP A 242 0.59 -0.61 15.93
C ASP A 242 -0.78 -0.68 15.25
N MET A 243 -1.44 -1.81 15.36
CA MET A 243 -2.84 -1.99 14.93
C MET A 243 -3.78 -1.53 16.03
N SER A 244 -4.87 -0.85 15.65
CA SER A 244 -5.91 -0.34 16.58
C SER A 244 -7.01 -1.34 16.84
#